data_dcf4aaf493ffbbbab11ed81e6bf080e8
#
_entry.id   dcf4aaf493ffbbbab11ed81e6bf080e8
#
_cell.length_a   1.000
_cell.length_b   1.000
_cell.length_c   1.000
_cell.angle_alpha   90.00
_cell.angle_beta   90.00
_cell.angle_gamma   90.00
#
_symmetry.space_group_name_H-M   'P 1'
#
loop_
_entity.id
_entity.type
_entity.pdbx_description
1 polymer ?
#
loop_
_entity_poly.entity_id
_entity_poly.type
_entity_poly.pdbx_seq_one_letter_code
_entity_poly.pdbx_strand_id
1 'polypeptide(L)'
;MTTLHSSHERARLRRELVQLASFLLLTLLICGLVSLFSLWSMERLYAANEARQATVLQALNSARSAQVAFKIQVQTWKNVLLRGEDPGEYALARQEFELAEAQTDDNLKAATDWASTLGDGSLRQSINTLLAAHLQIGRSYRAAMPDSANIRAQRTQADAAVRGIDRTLNARFDALVTAMVAKNVHENYARRTEENYRFYVLSRAIWISIGLSFSLVLFLLWRMMQDRVLRK
;
A
#
# COMPACT_ATOMS: atom_id res chain seq x y z
N MET A 1 14.78 52.93 -58.88
CA MET A 1 14.27 51.54 -58.90
C MET A 1 14.78 50.66 -57.74
N THR A 2 15.62 51.15 -56.85
CA THR A 2 16.25 50.38 -55.74
C THR A 2 15.42 50.22 -54.48
N THR A 3 14.36 51.00 -54.25
CA THR A 3 13.58 51.00 -52.98
C THR A 3 12.49 49.95 -52.95
N LEU A 4 11.96 49.50 -54.06
CA LEU A 4 10.92 48.43 -54.13
C LEU A 4 11.49 47.03 -53.85
N HIS A 5 12.73 46.76 -54.21
CA HIS A 5 13.40 45.48 -53.96
C HIS A 5 13.66 45.24 -52.47
N SER A 6 14.01 46.28 -51.69
CA SER A 6 14.25 46.20 -50.25
C SER A 6 12.98 45.98 -49.40
N SER A 7 11.81 46.38 -49.88
CA SER A 7 10.55 46.16 -49.19
C SER A 7 10.05 44.73 -49.28
N HIS A 8 10.18 44.07 -50.42
CA HIS A 8 9.83 42.67 -50.62
C HIS A 8 10.75 41.74 -49.85
N GLU A 9 12.03 42.00 -49.77
CA GLU A 9 12.97 41.23 -48.96
C GLU A 9 12.69 41.32 -47.45
N ARG A 10 12.37 42.50 -46.95
CA ARG A 10 11.97 42.68 -45.52
C ARG A 10 10.69 41.97 -45.19
N ALA A 11 9.69 41.98 -46.08
CA ALA A 11 8.44 41.27 -45.91
C ALA A 11 8.64 39.74 -45.89
N ARG A 12 9.53 39.21 -46.70
CA ARG A 12 9.89 37.77 -46.76
C ARG A 12 10.62 37.34 -45.46
N LEU A 13 11.64 38.09 -45.04
CA LEU A 13 12.37 37.84 -43.79
C LEU A 13 11.44 37.88 -42.57
N ARG A 14 10.48 38.84 -42.53
CA ARG A 14 9.51 38.92 -41.46
C ARG A 14 8.59 37.70 -41.39
N ARG A 15 8.15 37.18 -42.54
CA ARG A 15 7.35 35.93 -42.63
C ARG A 15 8.13 34.71 -42.14
N GLU A 16 9.37 34.58 -42.56
CA GLU A 16 10.26 33.47 -42.16
C GLU A 16 10.53 33.52 -40.64
N LEU A 17 10.78 34.69 -40.06
CA LEU A 17 10.93 34.90 -38.61
C LEU A 17 9.65 34.58 -37.83
N VAL A 18 8.48 35.01 -38.32
CA VAL A 18 7.20 34.69 -37.69
C VAL A 18 6.91 33.19 -37.73
N GLN A 19 7.16 32.52 -38.84
CA GLN A 19 6.99 31.06 -38.95
C GLN A 19 7.93 30.31 -37.99
N LEU A 20 9.18 30.74 -37.88
CA LEU A 20 10.16 30.22 -36.93
C LEU A 20 9.71 30.37 -35.47
N ALA A 21 9.30 31.60 -35.12
CA ALA A 21 8.83 31.90 -33.77
C ALA A 21 7.56 31.07 -33.43
N SER A 22 6.62 30.93 -34.36
CA SER A 22 5.40 30.16 -34.17
C SER A 22 5.70 28.68 -33.98
N PHE A 23 6.65 28.12 -34.75
CA PHE A 23 7.05 26.72 -34.62
C PHE A 23 7.77 26.45 -33.29
N LEU A 24 8.65 27.35 -32.86
CA LEU A 24 9.30 27.31 -31.54
C LEU A 24 8.29 27.33 -30.41
N LEU A 25 7.32 28.21 -30.50
CA LEU A 25 6.28 28.38 -29.50
C LEU A 25 5.40 27.11 -29.42
N LEU A 26 5.07 26.51 -30.56
CA LEU A 26 4.31 25.26 -30.64
C LEU A 26 5.08 24.08 -30.03
N THR A 27 6.38 23.96 -30.32
CA THR A 27 7.20 22.87 -29.72
C THR A 27 7.35 23.03 -28.22
N LEU A 28 7.57 24.25 -27.71
CA LEU A 28 7.61 24.52 -26.27
C LEU A 28 6.26 24.21 -25.59
N LEU A 29 5.16 24.54 -26.24
CA LEU A 29 3.81 24.26 -25.73
C LEU A 29 3.58 22.74 -25.64
N ILE A 30 3.93 21.99 -26.69
CA ILE A 30 3.82 20.52 -26.68
C ILE A 30 4.70 19.91 -25.58
N CYS A 31 5.97 20.34 -25.45
CA CYS A 31 6.86 19.87 -24.39
C CYS A 31 6.31 20.18 -23.01
N GLY A 32 5.76 21.38 -22.79
CA GLY A 32 5.12 21.78 -21.56
C GLY A 32 3.91 20.92 -21.20
N LEU A 33 3.04 20.64 -22.18
CA LEU A 33 1.87 19.78 -21.98
C LEU A 33 2.26 18.34 -21.65
N VAL A 34 3.24 17.77 -22.34
CA VAL A 34 3.76 16.42 -22.08
C VAL A 34 4.35 16.35 -20.66
N SER A 35 5.13 17.36 -20.26
CA SER A 35 5.73 17.40 -18.92
C SER A 35 4.66 17.51 -17.82
N LEU A 36 3.67 18.38 -17.98
CA LEU A 36 2.56 18.53 -17.03
C LEU A 36 1.72 17.25 -16.92
N PHE A 37 1.41 16.62 -18.05
CA PHE A 37 0.69 15.35 -18.07
C PHE A 37 1.47 14.24 -17.38
N SER A 38 2.79 14.18 -17.59
CA SER A 38 3.67 13.19 -16.95
C SER A 38 3.69 13.38 -15.43
N LEU A 39 3.84 14.61 -14.94
CA LEU A 39 3.82 14.93 -13.50
C LEU A 39 2.47 14.56 -12.87
N TRP A 40 1.36 14.98 -13.49
CA TRP A 40 0.03 14.67 -12.99
C TRP A 40 -0.27 13.16 -12.96
N SER A 41 0.17 12.42 -13.99
CA SER A 41 0.04 10.96 -14.03
C SER A 41 0.84 10.28 -12.92
N MET A 42 2.07 10.75 -12.66
CA MET A 42 2.89 10.24 -11.56
C MET A 42 2.27 10.51 -10.19
N GLU A 43 1.80 11.72 -9.94
CA GLU A 43 1.18 12.09 -8.67
C GLU A 43 -0.03 11.20 -8.34
N ARG A 44 -0.89 10.93 -9.31
CA ARG A 44 -2.02 10.02 -9.14
C ARG A 44 -1.60 8.59 -8.82
N LEU A 45 -0.57 8.10 -9.47
CA LEU A 45 -0.04 6.75 -9.22
C LEU A 45 0.55 6.64 -7.81
N TYR A 46 1.31 7.65 -7.37
CA TYR A 46 1.87 7.68 -6.02
C TYR A 46 0.78 7.70 -4.95
N ALA A 47 -0.22 8.57 -5.09
CA ALA A 47 -1.33 8.67 -4.13
C ALA A 47 -2.13 7.36 -4.03
N ALA A 48 -2.42 6.70 -5.16
CA ALA A 48 -3.11 5.41 -5.16
C ALA A 48 -2.29 4.29 -4.51
N ASN A 49 -0.98 4.26 -4.74
CA ASN A 49 -0.08 3.28 -4.16
C ASN A 49 0.09 3.48 -2.65
N GLU A 50 0.19 4.72 -2.20
CA GLU A 50 0.27 5.08 -0.77
C GLU A 50 -1.00 4.66 -0.03
N ALA A 51 -2.18 4.97 -0.55
CA ALA A 51 -3.46 4.57 0.03
C ALA A 51 -3.58 3.03 0.16
N ARG A 52 -3.19 2.30 -0.90
CA ARG A 52 -3.19 0.84 -0.87
C ARG A 52 -2.19 0.28 0.15
N GLN A 53 -0.99 0.85 0.23
CA GLN A 53 0.03 0.43 1.20
C GLN A 53 -0.44 0.67 2.64
N ALA A 54 -1.08 1.80 2.92
CA ALA A 54 -1.69 2.08 4.21
C ALA A 54 -2.73 1.00 4.58
N THR A 55 -3.59 0.62 3.64
CA THR A 55 -4.61 -0.43 3.84
C THR A 55 -3.97 -1.80 4.14
N VAL A 56 -2.89 -2.17 3.42
CA VAL A 56 -2.15 -3.43 3.68
C VAL A 56 -1.55 -3.42 5.09
N LEU A 57 -0.95 -2.31 5.50
CA LEU A 57 -0.37 -2.18 6.85
C LEU A 57 -1.45 -2.24 7.93
N GLN A 58 -2.62 -1.65 7.71
CA GLN A 58 -3.75 -1.74 8.64
C GLN A 58 -4.26 -3.18 8.78
N ALA A 59 -4.41 -3.92 7.67
CA ALA A 59 -4.76 -5.34 7.70
C ALA A 59 -3.74 -6.17 8.50
N LEU A 60 -2.44 -5.95 8.25
CA LEU A 60 -1.36 -6.63 8.94
C LEU A 60 -1.33 -6.29 10.44
N ASN A 61 -1.51 -5.02 10.80
CA ASN A 61 -1.54 -4.58 12.19
C ASN A 61 -2.73 -5.18 12.92
N SER A 62 -3.92 -5.21 12.31
CA SER A 62 -5.11 -5.85 12.89
C SER A 62 -4.87 -7.35 13.11
N ALA A 63 -4.27 -8.05 12.14
CA ALA A 63 -3.95 -9.47 12.29
C ALA A 63 -2.93 -9.73 13.42
N ARG A 64 -1.90 -8.88 13.55
CA ARG A 64 -0.93 -8.95 14.67
C ARG A 64 -1.57 -8.62 16.02
N SER A 65 -2.44 -7.62 16.06
CA SER A 65 -3.17 -7.28 17.29
C SER A 65 -4.08 -8.43 17.73
N ALA A 66 -4.75 -9.09 16.78
CA ALA A 66 -5.53 -10.30 17.07
C ALA A 66 -4.65 -11.42 17.62
N GLN A 67 -3.47 -11.65 17.05
CA GLN A 67 -2.51 -12.65 17.51
C GLN A 67 -2.05 -12.36 18.95
N VAL A 68 -1.75 -11.10 19.26
CA VAL A 68 -1.34 -10.69 20.62
C VAL A 68 -2.51 -10.86 21.61
N ALA A 69 -3.70 -10.40 21.24
CA ALA A 69 -4.89 -10.55 22.07
C ALA A 69 -5.20 -12.03 22.36
N PHE A 70 -5.07 -12.90 21.38
CA PHE A 70 -5.23 -14.35 21.57
C PHE A 70 -4.18 -14.93 22.54
N LYS A 71 -2.93 -14.51 22.46
CA LYS A 71 -1.91 -14.94 23.42
C LYS A 71 -2.23 -14.47 24.85
N ILE A 72 -2.77 -13.25 24.99
CA ILE A 72 -3.25 -12.72 26.26
C ILE A 72 -4.44 -13.56 26.75
N GLN A 73 -5.41 -13.90 25.90
CA GLN A 73 -6.55 -14.75 26.24
C GLN A 73 -6.09 -16.11 26.80
N VAL A 74 -5.12 -16.77 26.16
CA VAL A 74 -4.56 -18.03 26.64
C VAL A 74 -3.85 -17.85 27.98
N GLN A 75 -3.14 -16.74 28.16
CA GLN A 75 -2.44 -16.46 29.42
C GLN A 75 -3.44 -16.16 30.57
N THR A 76 -4.46 -15.39 30.31
CA THR A 76 -5.49 -15.07 31.31
C THR A 76 -6.34 -16.29 31.67
N TRP A 77 -6.59 -17.20 30.72
CA TRP A 77 -7.14 -18.52 31.03
C TRP A 77 -6.31 -19.27 32.07
N LYS A 78 -4.97 -19.31 31.89
CA LYS A 78 -4.08 -19.94 32.86
C LYS A 78 -4.11 -19.23 34.21
N ASN A 79 -4.25 -17.91 34.22
CA ASN A 79 -4.40 -17.13 35.47
C ASN A 79 -5.68 -17.50 36.20
N VAL A 80 -6.82 -17.70 35.49
CA VAL A 80 -8.05 -18.24 36.11
C VAL A 80 -7.77 -19.53 36.88
N LEU A 81 -7.03 -20.47 36.27
CA LEU A 81 -6.74 -21.75 36.87
C LEU A 81 -5.77 -21.64 38.06
N LEU A 82 -4.77 -20.77 37.97
CA LEU A 82 -3.67 -20.68 38.95
C LEU A 82 -4.02 -19.81 40.15
N ARG A 83 -4.78 -18.72 39.95
CA ARG A 83 -5.05 -17.70 40.96
C ARG A 83 -6.51 -17.64 41.38
N GLY A 84 -7.39 -18.38 40.75
CA GLY A 84 -8.83 -18.30 40.94
C GLY A 84 -9.34 -18.85 42.26
N GLU A 85 -8.46 -19.32 43.16
CA GLU A 85 -8.85 -19.66 44.55
C GLU A 85 -9.25 -18.42 45.35
N ASP A 86 -8.71 -17.24 45.00
CA ASP A 86 -9.17 -15.97 45.47
C ASP A 86 -10.32 -15.46 44.59
N PRO A 87 -11.50 -15.13 45.11
CA PRO A 87 -12.65 -14.67 44.34
C PRO A 87 -12.40 -13.38 43.57
N GLY A 88 -11.57 -12.46 44.10
CA GLY A 88 -11.21 -11.21 43.44
C GLY A 88 -10.29 -11.46 42.23
N GLU A 89 -9.26 -12.27 42.41
CA GLU A 89 -8.35 -12.68 41.33
C GLU A 89 -9.08 -13.48 40.26
N TYR A 90 -10.01 -14.36 40.64
CA TYR A 90 -10.86 -15.07 39.69
C TYR A 90 -11.69 -14.12 38.84
N ALA A 91 -12.39 -13.17 39.45
CA ALA A 91 -13.24 -12.22 38.73
C ALA A 91 -12.41 -11.36 37.75
N LEU A 92 -11.24 -10.89 38.21
CA LEU A 92 -10.31 -10.11 37.35
C LEU A 92 -9.79 -10.93 36.17
N ALA A 93 -9.25 -12.12 36.43
CA ALA A 93 -8.70 -12.98 35.37
C ALA A 93 -9.77 -13.41 34.37
N ARG A 94 -10.99 -13.66 34.81
CA ARG A 94 -12.12 -13.95 33.94
C ARG A 94 -12.50 -12.75 33.08
N GLN A 95 -12.58 -11.57 33.65
CA GLN A 95 -12.84 -10.33 32.88
C GLN A 95 -11.76 -10.07 31.85
N GLU A 96 -10.49 -10.22 32.20
CA GLU A 96 -9.38 -10.08 31.27
C GLU A 96 -9.43 -11.10 30.13
N PHE A 97 -9.84 -12.35 30.43
CA PHE A 97 -10.04 -13.38 29.43
C PHE A 97 -11.14 -12.99 28.42
N GLU A 98 -12.32 -12.56 28.93
CA GLU A 98 -13.45 -12.14 28.11
C GLU A 98 -13.08 -10.92 27.22
N LEU A 99 -12.33 -9.95 27.79
CA LEU A 99 -11.84 -8.79 27.04
C LEU A 99 -10.86 -9.19 25.93
N ALA A 100 -9.90 -10.05 26.24
CA ALA A 100 -8.93 -10.53 25.25
C ALA A 100 -9.58 -11.36 24.15
N GLU A 101 -10.61 -12.16 24.47
CA GLU A 101 -11.42 -12.86 23.48
C GLU A 101 -12.13 -11.89 22.54
N ALA A 102 -12.82 -10.88 23.08
CA ALA A 102 -13.50 -9.87 22.28
C ALA A 102 -12.52 -9.06 21.41
N GLN A 103 -11.37 -8.67 21.96
CA GLN A 103 -10.32 -7.98 21.20
C GLN A 103 -9.76 -8.82 20.06
N THR A 104 -9.64 -10.14 20.25
CA THR A 104 -9.19 -11.04 19.18
C THR A 104 -10.21 -11.07 18.05
N ASP A 105 -11.48 -11.23 18.37
CA ASP A 105 -12.56 -11.25 17.39
C ASP A 105 -12.66 -9.93 16.61
N ASP A 106 -12.62 -8.81 17.29
CA ASP A 106 -12.77 -7.48 16.68
C ASP A 106 -11.58 -7.16 15.77
N ASN A 107 -10.36 -7.51 16.18
CA ASN A 107 -9.19 -7.34 15.34
C ASN A 107 -9.20 -8.26 14.11
N LEU A 108 -9.71 -9.50 14.22
CA LEU A 108 -9.87 -10.38 13.05
C LEU A 108 -10.97 -9.87 12.10
N LYS A 109 -12.08 -9.35 12.61
CA LYS A 109 -13.10 -8.69 11.79
C LYS A 109 -12.53 -7.48 11.07
N ALA A 110 -11.82 -6.59 11.79
CA ALA A 110 -11.14 -5.46 11.18
C ALA A 110 -10.14 -5.89 10.08
N ALA A 111 -9.35 -6.93 10.32
CA ALA A 111 -8.45 -7.48 9.31
C ALA A 111 -9.22 -8.02 8.08
N THR A 112 -10.39 -8.63 8.27
CA THR A 112 -11.28 -9.08 7.19
C THR A 112 -11.80 -7.92 6.35
N ASP A 113 -12.21 -6.82 6.99
CA ASP A 113 -12.70 -5.61 6.31
C ASP A 113 -11.61 -4.97 5.46
N TRP A 114 -10.40 -4.86 6.02
CA TRP A 114 -9.24 -4.39 5.26
C TRP A 114 -8.89 -5.30 4.08
N ALA A 115 -8.94 -6.63 4.26
CA ALA A 115 -8.73 -7.58 3.17
C ALA A 115 -9.80 -7.45 2.06
N SER A 116 -11.04 -7.13 2.45
CA SER A 116 -12.13 -6.86 1.51
C SER A 116 -11.88 -5.59 0.71
N THR A 117 -11.43 -4.51 1.37
CA THR A 117 -11.05 -3.24 0.72
C THR A 117 -9.91 -3.42 -0.28
N LEU A 118 -8.97 -4.33 0.01
CA LEU A 118 -7.88 -4.70 -0.90
C LEU A 118 -8.33 -5.54 -2.10
N GLY A 119 -9.55 -6.09 -2.07
CA GLY A 119 -10.04 -7.04 -3.06
C GLY A 119 -9.35 -8.41 -2.97
N ASP A 120 -8.70 -8.72 -1.86
CA ASP A 120 -7.95 -9.97 -1.66
C ASP A 120 -8.84 -11.06 -1.08
N GLY A 121 -9.54 -11.78 -1.97
CA GLY A 121 -10.45 -12.85 -1.59
C GLY A 121 -9.77 -14.01 -0.84
N SER A 122 -8.53 -14.34 -1.17
CA SER A 122 -7.77 -15.43 -0.53
C SER A 122 -7.36 -15.05 0.89
N LEU A 123 -6.89 -13.84 1.10
CA LEU A 123 -6.56 -13.30 2.41
C LEU A 123 -7.82 -13.23 3.30
N ARG A 124 -8.91 -12.68 2.77
CA ARG A 124 -10.19 -12.62 3.47
C ARG A 124 -10.67 -14.01 3.91
N GLN A 125 -10.59 -15.00 3.03
CA GLN A 125 -10.98 -16.38 3.37
C GLN A 125 -10.10 -16.96 4.46
N SER A 126 -8.79 -16.74 4.42
CA SER A 126 -7.85 -17.20 5.44
C SER A 126 -8.15 -16.60 6.80
N ILE A 127 -8.42 -15.28 6.86
CA ILE A 127 -8.78 -14.59 8.11
C ILE A 127 -10.14 -15.10 8.64
N ASN A 128 -11.14 -15.27 7.80
CA ASN A 128 -12.45 -15.79 8.21
C ASN A 128 -12.35 -17.22 8.75
N THR A 129 -11.50 -18.06 8.16
CA THR A 129 -11.23 -19.41 8.68
C THR A 129 -10.58 -19.36 10.05
N LEU A 130 -9.66 -18.41 10.26
CA LEU A 130 -9.01 -18.21 11.56
C LEU A 130 -10.00 -17.69 12.60
N LEU A 131 -10.87 -16.74 12.23
CA LEU A 131 -11.94 -16.23 13.10
C LEU A 131 -12.90 -17.36 13.52
N ALA A 132 -13.35 -18.18 12.58
CA ALA A 132 -14.22 -19.31 12.89
C ALA A 132 -13.55 -20.31 13.86
N ALA A 133 -12.25 -20.58 13.67
CA ALA A 133 -11.48 -21.43 14.56
C ALA A 133 -11.32 -20.80 15.97
N HIS A 134 -11.09 -19.48 16.06
CA HIS A 134 -11.01 -18.76 17.32
C HIS A 134 -12.34 -18.82 18.08
N LEU A 135 -13.48 -18.56 17.42
CA LEU A 135 -14.81 -18.67 18.03
C LEU A 135 -15.09 -20.09 18.56
N GLN A 136 -14.60 -21.11 17.87
CA GLN A 136 -14.71 -22.49 18.35
C GLN A 136 -13.89 -22.73 19.62
N ILE A 137 -12.64 -22.28 19.64
CA ILE A 137 -11.75 -22.40 20.80
C ILE A 137 -12.30 -21.60 21.99
N GLY A 138 -12.82 -20.37 21.76
CA GLY A 138 -13.48 -19.58 22.79
C GLY A 138 -14.65 -20.32 23.45
N ARG A 139 -15.47 -21.00 22.65
CA ARG A 139 -16.54 -21.87 23.20
C ARG A 139 -15.99 -23.00 24.07
N SER A 140 -14.88 -23.62 23.64
CA SER A 140 -14.26 -24.71 24.42
C SER A 140 -13.69 -24.21 25.75
N TYR A 141 -13.05 -23.02 25.77
CA TYR A 141 -12.59 -22.40 27.01
C TYR A 141 -13.74 -22.04 27.95
N ARG A 142 -14.82 -21.45 27.44
CA ARG A 142 -15.99 -21.12 28.26
C ARG A 142 -16.69 -22.36 28.81
N ALA A 143 -16.79 -23.42 28.01
CA ALA A 143 -17.37 -24.68 28.49
C ALA A 143 -16.53 -25.38 29.56
N ALA A 144 -15.21 -25.16 29.51
CA ALA A 144 -14.28 -25.72 30.51
C ALA A 144 -14.06 -24.79 31.72
N MET A 145 -14.64 -23.57 31.73
CA MET A 145 -14.44 -22.57 32.77
C MET A 145 -14.91 -23.13 34.14
N PRO A 146 -14.00 -23.30 35.12
CA PRO A 146 -14.37 -23.81 36.42
C PRO A 146 -15.21 -22.78 37.20
N ASP A 147 -16.06 -23.26 38.09
CA ASP A 147 -16.74 -22.41 39.06
C ASP A 147 -15.77 -21.89 40.12
N SER A 148 -15.84 -20.60 40.48
CA SER A 148 -14.97 -19.98 41.47
C SER A 148 -15.01 -20.70 42.84
N ALA A 149 -16.17 -21.22 43.22
CA ALA A 149 -16.33 -21.96 44.48
C ALA A 149 -15.64 -23.33 44.50
N ASN A 150 -15.41 -23.91 43.31
CA ASN A 150 -14.89 -25.27 43.15
C ASN A 150 -13.59 -25.36 42.35
N ILE A 151 -12.92 -24.27 42.17
CA ILE A 151 -11.79 -24.18 41.23
C ILE A 151 -10.67 -25.17 41.53
N ARG A 152 -10.35 -25.35 42.82
CA ARG A 152 -9.32 -26.31 43.26
C ARG A 152 -9.64 -27.75 42.83
N ALA A 153 -10.89 -28.18 42.91
CA ALA A 153 -11.32 -29.50 42.52
C ALA A 153 -11.43 -29.63 41.00
N GLN A 154 -11.81 -28.60 40.28
CA GLN A 154 -12.06 -28.60 38.85
C GLN A 154 -10.84 -28.26 38.00
N ARG A 155 -9.79 -27.65 38.57
CA ARG A 155 -8.60 -27.15 37.87
C ARG A 155 -7.99 -28.16 36.90
N THR A 156 -7.71 -29.38 37.37
CA THR A 156 -7.07 -30.41 36.56
C THR A 156 -7.96 -30.87 35.40
N GLN A 157 -9.27 -30.99 35.63
CA GLN A 157 -10.24 -31.33 34.58
C GLN A 157 -10.37 -30.20 33.56
N ALA A 158 -10.47 -28.95 34.02
CA ALA A 158 -10.54 -27.75 33.15
C ALA A 158 -9.29 -27.63 32.28
N ASP A 159 -8.09 -27.79 32.86
CA ASP A 159 -6.85 -27.78 32.09
C ASP A 159 -6.81 -28.93 31.06
N ALA A 160 -7.20 -30.14 31.45
CA ALA A 160 -7.21 -31.29 30.56
C ALA A 160 -8.16 -31.11 29.37
N ALA A 161 -9.34 -30.48 29.60
CA ALA A 161 -10.34 -30.24 28.57
C ALA A 161 -9.87 -29.31 27.43
N VAL A 162 -8.96 -28.38 27.73
CA VAL A 162 -8.47 -27.36 26.73
C VAL A 162 -6.98 -27.49 26.42
N ARG A 163 -6.33 -28.54 26.92
CA ARG A 163 -4.89 -28.74 26.78
C ARG A 163 -4.47 -28.83 25.34
N GLY A 164 -3.69 -27.81 24.89
CA GLY A 164 -3.07 -27.81 23.57
C GLY A 164 -3.98 -27.37 22.41
N ILE A 165 -5.27 -27.05 22.66
CA ILE A 165 -6.16 -26.54 21.61
C ILE A 165 -5.68 -25.20 21.04
N ASP A 166 -4.97 -24.41 21.84
CA ASP A 166 -4.37 -23.13 21.48
C ASP A 166 -3.18 -23.24 20.49
N ARG A 167 -2.46 -24.36 20.54
CA ARG A 167 -1.21 -24.54 19.76
C ARG A 167 -1.46 -24.44 18.25
N THR A 168 -2.50 -25.14 17.77
CA THR A 168 -2.84 -25.13 16.34
C THR A 168 -3.28 -23.74 15.89
N LEU A 169 -4.05 -23.04 16.73
CA LEU A 169 -4.50 -21.69 16.40
C LEU A 169 -3.34 -20.68 16.41
N ASN A 170 -2.44 -20.75 17.39
CA ASN A 170 -1.21 -19.96 17.41
C ASN A 170 -0.38 -20.17 16.13
N ALA A 171 -0.17 -21.40 15.72
CA ALA A 171 0.55 -21.71 14.48
C ALA A 171 -0.14 -21.13 13.23
N ARG A 172 -1.48 -21.12 13.20
CA ARG A 172 -2.25 -20.50 12.11
C ARG A 172 -2.11 -18.97 12.12
N PHE A 173 -2.11 -18.32 13.28
CA PHE A 173 -1.82 -16.87 13.40
C PHE A 173 -0.41 -16.55 12.88
N ASP A 174 0.60 -17.31 13.31
CA ASP A 174 1.97 -17.14 12.87
C ASP A 174 2.10 -17.30 11.34
N ALA A 175 1.45 -18.33 10.78
CA ALA A 175 1.43 -18.58 9.34
C ALA A 175 0.73 -17.44 8.57
N LEU A 176 -0.43 -16.96 9.05
CA LEU A 176 -1.15 -15.87 8.43
C LEU A 176 -0.31 -14.58 8.40
N VAL A 177 0.23 -14.18 9.55
CA VAL A 177 1.05 -12.95 9.66
C VAL A 177 2.30 -13.06 8.78
N THR A 178 2.97 -14.21 8.79
CA THR A 178 4.15 -14.46 7.94
C THR A 178 3.79 -14.37 6.45
N ALA A 179 2.69 -14.98 6.03
CA ALA A 179 2.22 -14.92 4.64
C ALA A 179 1.87 -13.49 4.22
N MET A 180 1.21 -12.71 5.09
CA MET A 180 0.89 -11.30 4.84
C MET A 180 2.16 -10.46 4.68
N VAL A 181 3.16 -10.65 5.54
CA VAL A 181 4.45 -9.94 5.45
C VAL A 181 5.16 -10.31 4.15
N ALA A 182 5.28 -11.58 3.83
CA ALA A 182 5.93 -12.05 2.60
C ALA A 182 5.25 -11.50 1.35
N LYS A 183 3.92 -11.53 1.31
CA LYS A 183 3.13 -10.95 0.22
C LYS A 183 3.35 -9.45 0.08
N ASN A 184 3.32 -8.70 1.19
CA ASN A 184 3.57 -7.26 1.18
C ASN A 184 4.96 -6.93 0.66
N VAL A 185 5.99 -7.65 1.10
CA VAL A 185 7.36 -7.48 0.62
C VAL A 185 7.43 -7.75 -0.89
N HIS A 186 6.88 -8.87 -1.36
CA HIS A 186 6.89 -9.24 -2.78
C HIS A 186 6.17 -8.20 -3.65
N GLU A 187 4.97 -7.79 -3.26
CA GLU A 187 4.21 -6.77 -3.99
C GLU A 187 4.92 -5.40 -4.01
N ASN A 188 5.58 -5.01 -2.92
CA ASN A 188 6.34 -3.76 -2.87
C ASN A 188 7.56 -3.80 -3.80
N TYR A 189 8.27 -4.93 -3.89
CA TYR A 189 9.37 -5.09 -4.85
C TYR A 189 8.88 -5.01 -6.30
N ALA A 190 7.82 -5.73 -6.64
CA ALA A 190 7.25 -5.71 -8.00
C ALA A 190 6.82 -4.29 -8.41
N ARG A 191 6.16 -3.55 -7.51
CA ARG A 191 5.72 -2.16 -7.76
C ARG A 191 6.90 -1.21 -7.93
N ARG A 192 7.90 -1.26 -7.05
CA ARG A 192 9.10 -0.41 -7.18
C ARG A 192 9.80 -0.61 -8.50
N THR A 193 9.85 -1.85 -9.00
CA THR A 193 10.43 -2.16 -10.30
C THR A 193 9.62 -1.54 -11.42
N GLU A 194 8.30 -1.61 -11.37
CA GLU A 194 7.40 -1.01 -12.37
C GLU A 194 7.44 0.53 -12.32
N GLU A 195 7.44 1.12 -11.13
CA GLU A 195 7.58 2.57 -10.94
C GLU A 195 8.90 3.10 -11.50
N ASN A 196 10.01 2.43 -11.20
CA ASN A 196 11.32 2.77 -11.73
C ASN A 196 11.37 2.68 -13.26
N TYR A 197 10.76 1.64 -13.84
CA TYR A 197 10.68 1.49 -15.30
C TYR A 197 9.86 2.62 -15.92
N ARG A 198 8.68 2.93 -15.37
CA ARG A 198 7.84 4.05 -15.86
C ARG A 198 8.54 5.39 -15.73
N PHE A 199 9.20 5.65 -14.59
CA PHE A 199 10.00 6.86 -14.40
C PHE A 199 11.10 6.97 -15.46
N TYR A 200 11.80 5.89 -15.74
CA TYR A 200 12.87 5.84 -16.73
C TYR A 200 12.34 6.11 -18.15
N VAL A 201 11.21 5.54 -18.52
CA VAL A 201 10.58 5.77 -19.84
C VAL A 201 10.12 7.22 -19.99
N LEU A 202 9.45 7.77 -18.97
CA LEU A 202 8.97 9.16 -18.97
C LEU A 202 10.15 10.15 -18.99
N SER A 203 11.17 9.92 -18.19
CA SER A 203 12.39 10.74 -18.17
C SER A 203 13.09 10.75 -19.54
N ARG A 204 13.22 9.60 -20.17
CA ARG A 204 13.77 9.51 -21.54
C ARG A 204 12.93 10.27 -22.55
N ALA A 205 11.62 10.16 -22.50
CA ALA A 205 10.73 10.89 -23.41
C ALA A 205 10.91 12.42 -23.27
N ILE A 206 11.06 12.92 -22.05
CA ILE A 206 11.32 14.33 -21.77
C ILE A 206 12.69 14.75 -22.36
N TRP A 207 13.75 13.98 -22.10
CA TRP A 207 15.10 14.30 -22.64
C TRP A 207 15.15 14.26 -24.17
N ILE A 208 14.48 13.30 -24.80
CA ILE A 208 14.37 13.22 -26.26
C ILE A 208 13.62 14.43 -26.82
N SER A 209 12.51 14.84 -26.17
CA SER A 209 11.72 15.99 -26.57
C SER A 209 12.54 17.29 -26.49
N ILE A 210 13.28 17.49 -25.39
CA ILE A 210 14.19 18.65 -25.22
C ILE A 210 15.30 18.64 -26.30
N GLY A 211 15.94 17.48 -26.52
CA GLY A 211 17.00 17.33 -27.51
C GLY A 211 16.52 17.61 -28.94
N LEU A 212 15.33 17.13 -29.30
CA LEU A 212 14.70 17.39 -30.59
C LEU A 212 14.41 18.89 -30.78
N SER A 213 13.83 19.52 -29.73
CA SER A 213 13.54 20.97 -29.76
C SER A 213 14.82 21.80 -29.94
N PHE A 214 15.87 21.45 -29.19
CA PHE A 214 17.15 22.15 -29.28
C PHE A 214 17.82 21.97 -30.65
N SER A 215 17.83 20.74 -31.20
CA SER A 215 18.37 20.42 -32.51
C SER A 215 17.64 21.18 -33.64
N LEU A 216 16.31 21.30 -33.49
CA LEU A 216 15.52 22.04 -34.44
C LEU A 216 15.85 23.54 -34.43
N VAL A 217 16.01 24.14 -33.24
CA VAL A 217 16.41 25.54 -33.09
C VAL A 217 17.77 25.77 -33.77
N LEU A 218 18.76 24.92 -33.50
CA LEU A 218 20.09 25.01 -34.10
C LEU A 218 20.03 24.88 -35.64
N PHE A 219 19.24 23.94 -36.15
CA PHE A 219 19.05 23.76 -37.59
C PHE A 219 18.46 25.00 -38.25
N LEU A 220 17.46 25.59 -37.64
CA LEU A 220 16.81 26.80 -38.15
C LEU A 220 17.73 28.04 -38.10
N LEU A 221 18.53 28.17 -37.03
CA LEU A 221 19.57 29.21 -36.96
C LEU A 221 20.64 29.04 -38.01
N TRP A 222 21.11 27.80 -38.20
CA TRP A 222 22.10 27.47 -39.25
C TRP A 222 21.57 27.81 -40.65
N ARG A 223 20.35 27.44 -40.97
CA ARG A 223 19.68 27.74 -42.23
C ARG A 223 19.57 29.23 -42.48
N MET A 224 19.19 30.01 -41.47
CA MET A 224 19.16 31.49 -41.55
C MET A 224 20.54 32.08 -41.80
N MET A 225 21.60 31.55 -41.22
CA MET A 225 22.96 31.98 -41.46
C MET A 225 23.40 31.70 -42.91
N GLN A 226 23.11 30.49 -43.43
CA GLN A 226 23.39 30.14 -44.81
C GLN A 226 22.70 31.08 -45.82
N ASP A 227 21.41 31.37 -45.64
CA ASP A 227 20.67 32.27 -46.51
C ASP A 227 21.22 33.69 -46.47
N ARG A 228 21.89 34.13 -45.39
CA ARG A 228 22.59 35.42 -45.30
C ARG A 228 23.96 35.44 -45.97
N VAL A 229 24.69 34.31 -45.90
CA VAL A 229 26.03 34.19 -46.49
C VAL A 229 25.96 34.06 -48.01
N LEU A 230 24.97 33.32 -48.53
CA LEU A 230 24.77 33.15 -49.98
C LEU A 230 24.21 34.38 -50.69
N ARG A 231 23.82 35.44 -49.95
CA ARG A 231 23.31 36.70 -50.50
C ARG A 231 24.32 37.86 -50.46
N LYS A 232 25.54 37.59 -49.98
CA LYS A 232 26.67 38.50 -50.11
C LYS A 232 27.52 38.09 -51.30
#